data_bb1d09fe4bf212fff8e7ef89f7cec701
#
_entry.id   bb1d09fe4bf212fff8e7ef89f7cec701
#
_cell.length_a   1.000
_cell.length_b   1.000
_cell.length_c   1.000
_cell.angle_alpha   90.00
_cell.angle_beta   90.00
_cell.angle_gamma   90.00
#
_symmetry.space_group_name_H-M   'P 1'
#
loop_
_entity.id
_entity.type
_entity.pdbx_description
1 polymer ?
#
loop_
_entity_poly.entity_id
_entity_poly.type
_entity_poly.pdbx_seq_one_letter_code
_entity_poly.pdbx_strand_id
1 'polypeptide(L)'
;MSTRGKILTAAAIIFFVCVVVWVVRTTPTEPPPLEKFDPPTVMEYEGNTITEEKDGVIIWELTCEKMRIDTITQNMELDGITGKFFQHDQDKSWELKAKRGVYYKSDGNIFVEGDVEVTNSDGAKLTCDKLEWLNAEEKVIANGNVKISKDDLRAFGDTAYSNDNFKHFGLIGNARVLKGVKDDADIPPREDL
;
A
#
# COMPACT_ATOMS: atom_id res chain seq x y z
N MET A 1 42.08 57.50 51.59
CA MET A 1 41.65 57.30 50.24
C MET A 1 41.22 58.63 49.65
N SER A 2 41.88 59.05 48.57
CA SER A 2 41.65 60.32 47.90
C SER A 2 40.19 60.34 47.34
N THR A 3 39.55 61.53 47.43
CA THR A 3 38.17 61.78 46.92
C THR A 3 37.99 61.28 45.48
N ARG A 4 39.08 61.36 44.70
CA ARG A 4 39.13 60.83 43.31
C ARG A 4 38.99 59.31 43.23
N GLY A 5 39.53 58.55 44.22
CA GLY A 5 39.40 57.09 44.28
C GLY A 5 37.95 56.66 44.58
N LYS A 6 37.26 57.40 45.47
CA LYS A 6 35.83 57.08 45.78
C LYS A 6 34.87 57.33 44.58
N ILE A 7 35.19 58.35 43.78
CA ILE A 7 34.38 58.66 42.56
C ILE A 7 34.61 57.59 41.49
N LEU A 8 35.82 57.11 41.29
CA LEU A 8 36.13 56.04 40.33
C LEU A 8 35.48 54.71 40.70
N THR A 9 35.49 54.34 42.02
CA THR A 9 34.81 53.11 42.45
C THR A 9 33.30 53.20 42.32
N ALA A 10 32.69 54.36 42.61
CA ALA A 10 31.25 54.58 42.41
C ALA A 10 30.87 54.48 40.92
N ALA A 11 31.68 55.10 40.04
CA ALA A 11 31.43 55.00 38.58
C ALA A 11 31.55 53.55 38.04
N ALA A 12 32.53 52.78 38.54
CA ALA A 12 32.72 51.38 38.18
C ALA A 12 31.52 50.51 38.62
N ILE A 13 30.99 50.74 39.81
CA ILE A 13 29.81 50.03 40.33
C ILE A 13 28.58 50.36 39.50
N ILE A 14 28.34 51.63 39.16
CA ILE A 14 27.17 52.04 38.29
C ILE A 14 27.31 51.43 36.92
N PHE A 15 28.51 51.42 36.34
CA PHE A 15 28.74 50.79 35.05
C PHE A 15 28.43 49.28 35.08
N PHE A 16 28.87 48.57 36.10
CA PHE A 16 28.63 47.15 36.27
C PHE A 16 27.13 46.85 36.43
N VAL A 17 26.41 47.63 37.22
CA VAL A 17 24.94 47.51 37.37
C VAL A 17 24.23 47.75 36.04
N CYS A 18 24.63 48.76 35.26
CA CYS A 18 24.07 49.03 33.96
C CYS A 18 24.29 47.83 32.99
N VAL A 19 25.50 47.23 32.99
CA VAL A 19 25.79 46.07 32.16
C VAL A 19 24.94 44.86 32.57
N VAL A 20 24.81 44.59 33.87
CA VAL A 20 23.97 43.51 34.37
C VAL A 20 22.51 43.69 33.98
N VAL A 21 21.96 44.90 34.16
CA VAL A 21 20.58 45.23 33.75
C VAL A 21 20.42 45.08 32.24
N TRP A 22 21.40 45.49 31.44
CA TRP A 22 21.39 45.36 30.00
C TRP A 22 21.36 43.88 29.57
N VAL A 23 22.26 43.06 30.15
CA VAL A 23 22.31 41.62 29.88
C VAL A 23 20.99 40.94 30.22
N VAL A 24 20.44 41.20 31.42
CA VAL A 24 19.15 40.58 31.83
C VAL A 24 17.97 40.98 30.93
N ARG A 25 17.97 42.24 30.43
CA ARG A 25 16.91 42.70 29.51
C ARG A 25 17.10 42.26 28.06
N THR A 26 18.32 41.90 27.66
CA THR A 26 18.66 41.55 26.30
C THR A 26 18.73 40.01 26.12
N THR A 27 18.68 39.25 27.24
CA THR A 27 18.57 37.77 27.12
C THR A 27 17.26 37.43 26.46
N PRO A 28 17.26 36.80 25.27
CA PRO A 28 16.02 36.36 24.63
C PRO A 28 15.30 35.42 25.59
N THR A 29 14.00 35.65 25.81
CA THR A 29 13.14 34.69 26.47
C THR A 29 13.20 33.41 25.64
N GLU A 30 13.47 32.27 26.27
CA GLU A 30 13.46 30.99 25.58
C GLU A 30 12.18 30.92 24.73
N PRO A 31 12.28 30.55 23.44
CA PRO A 31 11.09 30.35 22.64
C PRO A 31 10.17 29.35 23.37
N PRO A 32 8.83 29.53 23.32
CA PRO A 32 7.93 28.58 23.94
C PRO A 32 8.33 27.17 23.48
N PRO A 33 8.28 26.17 24.38
CA PRO A 33 8.61 24.80 24.01
C PRO A 33 7.79 24.47 22.75
N LEU A 34 8.48 24.01 21.70
CA LEU A 34 7.85 23.56 20.47
C LEU A 34 6.73 22.62 20.91
N GLU A 35 5.47 22.96 20.58
CA GLU A 35 4.37 22.03 20.73
C GLU A 35 4.86 20.71 20.13
N LYS A 36 4.74 19.61 20.90
CA LYS A 36 5.07 18.29 20.40
C LYS A 36 4.20 18.10 19.16
N PHE A 37 4.81 18.23 18.00
CA PHE A 37 4.19 17.87 16.75
C PHE A 37 4.07 16.35 16.76
N ASP A 38 2.88 15.86 17.11
CA ASP A 38 2.56 14.46 16.89
C ASP A 38 2.45 14.28 15.37
N PRO A 39 3.38 13.52 14.74
CA PRO A 39 3.31 13.32 13.31
C PRO A 39 1.97 12.65 12.96
N PRO A 40 1.37 12.98 11.82
CA PRO A 40 0.13 12.35 11.40
C PRO A 40 0.34 10.84 11.33
N THR A 41 -0.60 10.08 11.90
CA THR A 41 -0.55 8.61 11.92
C THR A 41 -0.72 8.01 10.52
N VAL A 42 -1.25 8.79 9.57
CA VAL A 42 -1.52 8.37 8.20
C VAL A 42 -0.99 9.41 7.24
N MET A 43 -0.24 8.97 6.24
CA MET A 43 0.16 9.77 5.08
C MET A 43 -0.71 9.40 3.89
N GLU A 44 -1.19 10.40 3.16
CA GLU A 44 -2.02 10.21 1.97
C GLU A 44 -1.30 10.70 0.71
N TYR A 45 -1.36 9.91 -0.35
CA TYR A 45 -0.76 10.19 -1.65
C TYR A 45 -1.79 9.95 -2.75
N GLU A 46 -1.74 10.74 -3.81
CA GLU A 46 -2.55 10.56 -5.01
C GLU A 46 -1.68 10.11 -6.19
N GLY A 47 -2.22 9.19 -7.01
CA GLY A 47 -1.59 8.77 -8.27
C GLY A 47 -0.22 8.11 -8.09
N ASN A 48 -0.09 7.16 -7.17
CA ASN A 48 1.20 6.56 -6.85
C ASN A 48 1.34 5.12 -7.36
N THR A 49 2.59 4.73 -7.62
CA THR A 49 2.95 3.37 -8.04
C THR A 49 3.92 2.77 -7.03
N ILE A 50 3.64 1.55 -6.61
CA ILE A 50 4.50 0.72 -5.76
C ILE A 50 5.03 -0.42 -6.60
N THR A 51 6.32 -0.70 -6.49
CA THR A 51 6.98 -1.82 -7.14
C THR A 51 7.65 -2.71 -6.10
N GLU A 52 7.62 -4.02 -6.32
CA GLU A 52 8.42 -4.98 -5.57
C GLU A 52 9.44 -5.60 -6.51
N GLU A 53 10.68 -5.64 -6.06
CA GLU A 53 11.81 -6.16 -6.80
C GLU A 53 12.46 -7.32 -6.04
N LYS A 54 12.76 -8.41 -6.74
CA LYS A 54 13.47 -9.54 -6.21
C LYS A 54 14.63 -9.87 -7.15
N ASP A 55 15.85 -9.92 -6.61
CA ASP A 55 17.08 -10.22 -7.37
C ASP A 55 17.31 -9.30 -8.59
N GLY A 56 16.96 -8.01 -8.47
CA GLY A 56 17.10 -7.03 -9.54
C GLY A 56 16.01 -7.08 -10.62
N VAL A 57 14.93 -7.85 -10.39
CA VAL A 57 13.82 -8.00 -11.32
C VAL A 57 12.53 -7.57 -10.65
N ILE A 58 11.76 -6.69 -11.30
CA ILE A 58 10.43 -6.30 -10.82
C ILE A 58 9.52 -7.52 -10.93
N ILE A 59 8.92 -7.93 -9.80
CA ILE A 59 7.99 -9.05 -9.72
C ILE A 59 6.54 -8.60 -9.79
N TRP A 60 6.25 -7.41 -9.30
CA TRP A 60 4.95 -6.77 -9.49
C TRP A 60 5.03 -5.24 -9.36
N GLU A 61 4.03 -4.59 -9.92
CA GLU A 61 3.82 -3.16 -9.92
C GLU A 61 2.34 -2.88 -9.65
N LEU A 62 2.03 -2.05 -8.65
CA LEU A 62 0.68 -1.62 -8.31
C LEU A 62 0.59 -0.11 -8.45
N THR A 63 -0.30 0.36 -9.30
CA THR A 63 -0.67 1.77 -9.43
C THR A 63 -2.04 1.98 -8.79
N CYS A 64 -2.21 3.03 -8.01
CA CYS A 64 -3.47 3.38 -7.38
C CYS A 64 -3.81 4.86 -7.55
N GLU A 65 -5.09 5.18 -7.55
CA GLU A 65 -5.57 6.56 -7.58
C GLU A 65 -5.26 7.26 -6.26
N LYS A 66 -5.42 6.54 -5.14
CA LYS A 66 -5.20 7.03 -3.79
C LYS A 66 -4.53 5.99 -2.92
N MET A 67 -3.55 6.41 -2.12
CA MET A 67 -2.81 5.56 -1.19
C MET A 67 -2.77 6.22 0.19
N ARG A 68 -3.05 5.45 1.22
CA ARG A 68 -2.87 5.83 2.62
C ARG A 68 -1.87 4.90 3.28
N ILE A 69 -0.83 5.46 3.87
CA ILE A 69 0.22 4.72 4.56
C ILE A 69 0.09 4.98 6.06
N ASP A 70 -0.10 3.93 6.83
CA ASP A 70 0.03 3.99 8.29
C ASP A 70 1.51 4.13 8.66
N THR A 71 1.86 5.21 9.36
CA THR A 71 3.26 5.55 9.66
C THR A 71 3.91 4.61 10.68
N ILE A 72 3.12 3.86 11.44
CA ILE A 72 3.57 2.92 12.48
C ILE A 72 3.80 1.54 11.88
N THR A 73 2.77 0.99 11.23
CA THR A 73 2.78 -0.37 10.67
C THR A 73 3.37 -0.42 9.27
N GLN A 74 3.45 0.72 8.58
CA GLN A 74 3.83 0.85 7.17
C GLN A 74 2.90 0.08 6.21
N ASN A 75 1.71 -0.31 6.68
CA ASN A 75 0.69 -0.90 5.82
C ASN A 75 0.11 0.18 4.89
N MET A 76 -0.28 -0.23 3.70
CA MET A 76 -0.79 0.68 2.67
C MET A 76 -2.21 0.28 2.30
N GLU A 77 -3.14 1.21 2.46
CA GLU A 77 -4.50 1.11 1.92
C GLU A 77 -4.54 1.78 0.55
N LEU A 78 -5.12 1.12 -0.42
CA LEU A 78 -5.11 1.50 -1.83
C LEU A 78 -6.53 1.60 -2.36
N ASP A 79 -6.84 2.68 -3.07
CA ASP A 79 -8.10 2.88 -3.78
C ASP A 79 -7.82 3.00 -5.29
N GLY A 80 -8.69 2.45 -6.14
CA GLY A 80 -8.57 2.51 -7.61
C GLY A 80 -7.30 1.81 -8.13
N ILE A 81 -7.24 0.49 -7.94
CA ILE A 81 -6.01 -0.29 -8.15
C ILE A 81 -5.93 -0.81 -9.58
N THR A 82 -4.76 -0.64 -10.18
CA THR A 82 -4.32 -1.36 -11.37
C THR A 82 -2.96 -1.98 -11.08
N GLY A 83 -2.84 -3.29 -11.22
CA GLY A 83 -1.62 -4.02 -10.91
C GLY A 83 -1.08 -4.76 -12.13
N LYS A 84 0.22 -4.98 -12.14
CA LYS A 84 0.92 -5.80 -13.11
C LYS A 84 1.85 -6.77 -12.39
N PHE A 85 1.72 -8.05 -12.66
CA PHE A 85 2.53 -9.11 -12.08
C PHE A 85 3.30 -9.78 -13.19
N PHE A 86 4.62 -9.90 -13.02
CA PHE A 86 5.51 -10.44 -14.03
C PHE A 86 5.89 -11.88 -13.65
N GLN A 87 5.78 -12.80 -14.60
CA GLN A 87 6.37 -14.12 -14.42
C GLN A 87 7.89 -14.07 -14.67
N HIS A 88 8.58 -15.09 -14.23
CA HIS A 88 10.04 -15.24 -14.36
C HIS A 88 10.53 -15.04 -15.82
N ASP A 89 9.66 -15.33 -16.77
CA ASP A 89 9.84 -15.09 -18.20
C ASP A 89 9.06 -13.81 -18.52
N GLN A 90 9.69 -12.64 -18.52
CA GLN A 90 9.08 -11.31 -18.61
C GLN A 90 8.07 -11.11 -19.76
N ASP A 91 7.96 -12.09 -20.66
CA ASP A 91 7.01 -12.12 -21.78
C ASP A 91 5.55 -12.41 -21.30
N LYS A 92 5.35 -12.89 -20.07
CA LYS A 92 4.03 -13.18 -19.51
C LYS A 92 3.75 -12.31 -18.30
N SER A 93 2.69 -11.56 -18.41
CA SER A 93 2.21 -10.70 -17.33
C SER A 93 0.75 -10.97 -17.03
N TRP A 94 0.38 -10.71 -15.77
CA TRP A 94 -0.99 -10.66 -15.30
C TRP A 94 -1.33 -9.23 -14.96
N GLU A 95 -2.45 -8.74 -15.44
CA GLU A 95 -2.99 -7.43 -15.11
C GLU A 95 -4.14 -7.59 -14.11
N LEU A 96 -4.09 -6.83 -13.02
CA LEU A 96 -5.10 -6.79 -11.97
C LEU A 96 -5.82 -5.44 -12.00
N LYS A 97 -7.14 -5.47 -11.81
CA LYS A 97 -7.95 -4.28 -11.49
C LYS A 97 -8.80 -4.59 -10.27
N ALA A 98 -8.91 -3.62 -9.35
CA ALA A 98 -9.75 -3.71 -8.17
C ALA A 98 -10.11 -2.32 -7.65
N LYS A 99 -11.19 -2.21 -6.87
CA LYS A 99 -11.60 -0.94 -6.27
C LYS A 99 -10.75 -0.56 -5.08
N ARG A 100 -10.44 -1.52 -4.21
CA ARG A 100 -9.71 -1.29 -2.96
C ARG A 100 -8.76 -2.44 -2.66
N GLY A 101 -7.73 -2.13 -1.87
CA GLY A 101 -6.82 -3.15 -1.37
C GLY A 101 -5.98 -2.69 -0.21
N VAL A 102 -5.30 -3.65 0.40
CA VAL A 102 -4.33 -3.43 1.46
C VAL A 102 -3.08 -4.21 1.15
N TYR A 103 -1.93 -3.56 1.24
CA TYR A 103 -0.62 -4.19 1.24
C TYR A 103 -0.09 -4.21 2.68
N TYR A 104 0.23 -5.39 3.17
CA TYR A 104 0.81 -5.58 4.50
C TYR A 104 2.34 -5.63 4.39
N LYS A 105 3.00 -4.59 4.91
CA LYS A 105 4.47 -4.48 4.83
C LYS A 105 5.20 -5.57 5.61
N SER A 106 4.59 -6.09 6.68
CA SER A 106 5.19 -7.09 7.57
C SER A 106 5.50 -8.42 6.89
N ASP A 107 4.68 -8.85 5.96
CA ASP A 107 4.74 -10.16 5.32
C ASP A 107 4.67 -10.11 3.79
N GLY A 108 4.45 -8.92 3.22
CA GLY A 108 4.34 -8.72 1.78
C GLY A 108 3.03 -9.24 1.18
N ASN A 109 2.03 -9.53 2.02
CA ASN A 109 0.73 -9.99 1.54
C ASN A 109 -0.06 -8.83 0.93
N ILE A 110 -0.84 -9.14 -0.11
CA ILE A 110 -1.74 -8.20 -0.77
C ILE A 110 -3.15 -8.74 -0.70
N PHE A 111 -4.07 -7.90 -0.29
CA PHE A 111 -5.49 -8.18 -0.30
C PHE A 111 -6.20 -7.12 -1.15
N VAL A 112 -7.06 -7.55 -2.08
CA VAL A 112 -7.85 -6.63 -2.90
C VAL A 112 -9.30 -7.08 -2.98
N GLU A 113 -10.21 -6.11 -3.09
CA GLU A 113 -11.65 -6.35 -3.17
C GLU A 113 -12.38 -5.32 -4.05
N GLY A 114 -13.56 -5.71 -4.47
CA GLY A 114 -14.48 -4.90 -5.27
C GLY A 114 -14.14 -4.92 -6.75
N ASP A 115 -15.01 -5.56 -7.54
CA ASP A 115 -14.91 -5.74 -8.99
C ASP A 115 -13.51 -6.22 -9.42
N VAL A 116 -13.01 -7.24 -8.71
CA VAL A 116 -11.69 -7.78 -9.00
C VAL A 116 -11.68 -8.47 -10.36
N GLU A 117 -10.78 -8.02 -11.20
CA GLU A 117 -10.55 -8.57 -12.54
C GLU A 117 -9.05 -8.82 -12.73
N VAL A 118 -8.71 -10.03 -13.12
CA VAL A 118 -7.32 -10.40 -13.47
C VAL A 118 -7.32 -10.95 -14.88
N THR A 119 -6.46 -10.41 -15.74
CA THR A 119 -6.28 -10.86 -17.11
C THR A 119 -4.82 -11.21 -17.37
N ASN A 120 -4.55 -12.22 -18.16
CA ASN A 120 -3.21 -12.52 -18.60
C ASN A 120 -2.99 -12.20 -20.08
N SER A 121 -1.73 -12.16 -20.49
CA SER A 121 -1.33 -11.93 -21.88
C SER A 121 -1.86 -12.97 -22.87
N ASP A 122 -2.25 -14.17 -22.39
CA ASP A 122 -2.82 -15.26 -23.22
C ASP A 122 -4.35 -15.19 -23.34
N GLY A 123 -4.99 -14.11 -22.83
CA GLY A 123 -6.44 -13.88 -22.92
C GLY A 123 -7.26 -14.60 -21.85
N ALA A 124 -6.65 -15.25 -20.86
CA ALA A 124 -7.38 -15.77 -19.72
C ALA A 124 -7.83 -14.63 -18.80
N LYS A 125 -9.04 -14.71 -18.29
CA LYS A 125 -9.67 -13.74 -17.40
C LYS A 125 -10.23 -14.42 -16.17
N LEU A 126 -9.93 -13.87 -14.99
CA LEU A 126 -10.54 -14.23 -13.72
C LEU A 126 -11.31 -13.02 -13.20
N THR A 127 -12.51 -13.22 -12.70
CA THR A 127 -13.24 -12.22 -11.91
C THR A 127 -13.67 -12.84 -10.59
N CYS A 128 -13.67 -12.04 -9.51
CA CYS A 128 -14.08 -12.46 -8.17
C CYS A 128 -14.44 -11.24 -7.31
N ASP A 129 -14.98 -11.48 -6.12
CA ASP A 129 -15.27 -10.41 -5.16
C ASP A 129 -14.00 -9.95 -4.43
N LYS A 130 -13.12 -10.91 -4.10
CA LYS A 130 -11.89 -10.70 -3.32
C LYS A 130 -10.75 -11.55 -3.85
N LEU A 131 -9.54 -11.02 -3.80
CA LEU A 131 -8.33 -11.74 -4.17
C LEU A 131 -7.22 -11.45 -3.15
N GLU A 132 -6.52 -12.50 -2.76
CA GLU A 132 -5.42 -12.46 -1.81
C GLU A 132 -4.15 -13.02 -2.46
N TRP A 133 -3.04 -12.32 -2.31
CA TRP A 133 -1.69 -12.80 -2.56
C TRP A 133 -1.00 -13.08 -1.24
N LEU A 134 -0.63 -14.34 -1.01
CA LEU A 134 0.13 -14.80 0.15
C LEU A 134 1.59 -14.95 -0.27
N ASN A 135 2.40 -13.96 0.07
CA ASN A 135 3.78 -13.82 -0.42
C ASN A 135 4.68 -15.00 0.00
N ALA A 136 4.61 -15.43 1.27
CA ALA A 136 5.42 -16.53 1.78
C ALA A 136 5.11 -17.88 1.14
N GLU A 137 3.88 -18.07 0.66
CA GLU A 137 3.40 -19.29 0.02
C GLU A 137 3.44 -19.22 -1.51
N GLU A 138 3.75 -18.05 -2.07
CA GLU A 138 3.63 -17.72 -3.50
C GLU A 138 2.27 -18.18 -4.08
N LYS A 139 1.20 -17.87 -3.34
CA LYS A 139 -0.14 -18.37 -3.56
C LYS A 139 -1.15 -17.25 -3.76
N VAL A 140 -2.02 -17.42 -4.76
CA VAL A 140 -3.18 -16.57 -4.98
C VAL A 140 -4.44 -17.30 -4.56
N ILE A 141 -5.35 -16.61 -3.88
CA ILE A 141 -6.67 -17.10 -3.51
C ILE A 141 -7.71 -16.10 -3.98
N ALA A 142 -8.65 -16.52 -4.80
CA ALA A 142 -9.80 -15.75 -5.25
C ALA A 142 -11.06 -16.27 -4.54
N ASN A 143 -11.81 -15.39 -3.91
CA ASN A 143 -13.00 -15.72 -3.14
C ASN A 143 -14.23 -14.93 -3.60
N GLY A 144 -15.36 -15.60 -3.62
CA GLY A 144 -16.67 -15.04 -3.95
C GLY A 144 -16.89 -14.85 -5.45
N ASN A 145 -17.97 -15.41 -5.96
CA ASN A 145 -18.42 -15.28 -7.35
C ASN A 145 -17.32 -15.50 -8.39
N VAL A 146 -16.46 -16.50 -8.12
CA VAL A 146 -15.31 -16.77 -8.98
C VAL A 146 -15.75 -17.23 -10.34
N LYS A 147 -15.28 -16.52 -11.37
CA LYS A 147 -15.46 -16.89 -12.77
C LYS A 147 -14.11 -16.81 -13.48
N ILE A 148 -13.78 -17.89 -14.18
CA ILE A 148 -12.58 -17.98 -15.01
C ILE A 148 -13.02 -18.23 -16.45
N SER A 149 -12.48 -17.48 -17.38
CA SER A 149 -12.74 -17.65 -18.80
C SER A 149 -11.44 -17.67 -19.59
N LYS A 150 -11.34 -18.57 -20.55
CA LYS A 150 -10.27 -18.62 -21.55
C LYS A 150 -10.80 -19.29 -22.81
N ASP A 151 -10.68 -18.62 -23.94
CA ASP A 151 -11.21 -19.11 -25.23
C ASP A 151 -12.71 -19.54 -25.11
N ASP A 152 -12.99 -20.81 -25.34
CA ASP A 152 -14.32 -21.43 -25.20
C ASP A 152 -14.55 -22.11 -23.84
N LEU A 153 -13.64 -21.93 -22.87
CA LEU A 153 -13.75 -22.52 -21.55
C LEU A 153 -14.30 -21.48 -20.55
N ARG A 154 -15.25 -21.91 -19.74
CA ARG A 154 -15.78 -21.15 -18.59
C ARG A 154 -15.74 -22.03 -17.35
N ALA A 155 -15.24 -21.47 -16.24
CA ALA A 155 -15.23 -22.14 -14.95
C ALA A 155 -15.79 -21.23 -13.88
N PHE A 156 -16.57 -21.77 -12.96
CA PHE A 156 -17.24 -21.06 -11.88
C PHE A 156 -17.01 -21.79 -10.58
N GLY A 157 -16.93 -21.06 -9.46
CA GLY A 157 -16.80 -21.63 -8.14
C GLY A 157 -16.93 -20.56 -7.05
N ASP A 158 -16.94 -21.00 -5.80
CA ASP A 158 -16.96 -20.08 -4.66
C ASP A 158 -15.53 -19.57 -4.35
N THR A 159 -14.53 -20.43 -4.56
CA THR A 159 -13.12 -20.11 -4.33
C THR A 159 -12.26 -20.73 -5.43
N ALA A 160 -11.32 -19.98 -5.96
CA ALA A 160 -10.21 -20.50 -6.74
C ALA A 160 -8.88 -20.22 -6.05
N TYR A 161 -7.92 -21.08 -6.24
CA TYR A 161 -6.57 -20.87 -5.76
C TYR A 161 -5.54 -21.30 -6.79
N SER A 162 -4.39 -20.65 -6.76
CA SER A 162 -3.23 -21.03 -7.52
C SER A 162 -2.01 -21.02 -6.60
N ASN A 163 -1.14 -21.99 -6.75
CA ASN A 163 0.13 -22.08 -6.04
C ASN A 163 1.25 -22.47 -7.02
N ASP A 164 2.49 -22.49 -6.52
CA ASP A 164 3.66 -22.89 -7.27
C ASP A 164 3.81 -22.10 -8.59
N ASN A 165 3.86 -20.76 -8.47
CA ASN A 165 3.97 -19.84 -9.61
C ASN A 165 2.92 -20.09 -10.70
N PHE A 166 1.66 -20.27 -10.31
CA PHE A 166 0.51 -20.49 -11.20
C PHE A 166 0.58 -21.78 -12.01
N LYS A 167 1.32 -22.80 -11.55
CA LYS A 167 1.37 -24.11 -12.20
C LYS A 167 0.19 -25.01 -11.82
N HIS A 168 -0.34 -24.84 -10.61
CA HIS A 168 -1.46 -25.61 -10.10
C HIS A 168 -2.62 -24.70 -9.76
N PHE A 169 -3.80 -25.06 -10.25
CA PHE A 169 -5.05 -24.36 -10.02
C PHE A 169 -6.07 -25.31 -9.40
N GLY A 170 -6.79 -24.81 -8.41
CA GLY A 170 -7.95 -25.49 -7.85
C GLY A 170 -9.16 -24.61 -7.83
N LEU A 171 -10.34 -25.24 -7.96
CA LEU A 171 -11.64 -24.57 -7.87
C LEU A 171 -12.49 -25.35 -6.87
N ILE A 172 -13.05 -24.65 -5.88
CA ILE A 172 -13.75 -25.24 -4.74
C ILE A 172 -15.09 -24.53 -4.55
N GLY A 173 -16.07 -25.30 -4.08
CA GLY A 173 -17.41 -24.79 -3.78
C GLY A 173 -18.20 -24.47 -5.05
N ASN A 174 -19.32 -25.14 -5.24
CA ASN A 174 -20.20 -24.96 -6.41
C ASN A 174 -19.45 -24.99 -7.74
N ALA A 175 -18.36 -25.77 -7.82
CA ALA A 175 -17.44 -25.78 -8.94
C ALA A 175 -18.11 -26.35 -10.19
N ARG A 176 -18.03 -25.61 -11.30
CA ARG A 176 -18.59 -25.98 -12.60
C ARG A 176 -17.62 -25.57 -13.70
N VAL A 177 -17.35 -26.46 -14.63
CA VAL A 177 -16.51 -26.18 -15.81
C VAL A 177 -17.30 -26.51 -17.07
N LEU A 178 -17.35 -25.56 -17.99
CA LEU A 178 -18.01 -25.66 -19.26
C LEU A 178 -16.99 -25.47 -20.38
N LYS A 179 -17.09 -26.28 -21.43
CA LYS A 179 -16.30 -26.17 -22.64
C LYS A 179 -17.22 -26.02 -23.87
N GLY A 180 -16.76 -25.26 -24.86
CA GLY A 180 -17.56 -24.97 -26.05
C GLY A 180 -18.44 -23.72 -25.90
N VAL A 181 -18.34 -22.98 -24.81
CA VAL A 181 -19.10 -21.74 -24.51
C VAL A 181 -18.27 -20.54 -24.93
N LYS A 182 -18.63 -19.88 -26.00
CA LYS A 182 -17.91 -18.71 -26.53
C LYS A 182 -18.40 -17.40 -25.92
N ASP A 183 -19.70 -17.32 -25.65
CA ASP A 183 -20.32 -16.13 -25.05
C ASP A 183 -20.95 -16.48 -23.69
N ASP A 184 -20.93 -15.51 -22.77
CA ASP A 184 -21.58 -15.67 -21.47
C ASP A 184 -23.11 -15.85 -21.59
N ALA A 185 -23.72 -15.35 -22.68
CA ALA A 185 -25.13 -15.55 -22.97
C ALA A 185 -25.48 -17.02 -23.28
N ASP A 186 -24.49 -17.82 -23.69
CA ASP A 186 -24.67 -19.25 -24.02
C ASP A 186 -24.50 -20.16 -22.79
N ILE A 187 -24.29 -19.60 -21.60
CA ILE A 187 -24.12 -20.37 -20.37
C ILE A 187 -25.46 -20.99 -19.99
N PRO A 188 -25.61 -22.34 -20.00
CA PRO A 188 -26.86 -22.98 -19.63
C PRO A 188 -27.17 -22.67 -18.16
N PRO A 189 -28.46 -22.46 -17.81
CA PRO A 189 -28.90 -22.26 -16.45
C PRO A 189 -28.41 -23.40 -15.53
N ARG A 190 -28.23 -23.10 -14.26
CA ARG A 190 -27.86 -24.10 -13.28
C ARG A 190 -29.06 -25.03 -13.09
N GLU A 191 -28.91 -26.29 -13.46
CA GLU A 191 -29.86 -27.30 -13.03
C GLU A 191 -29.60 -27.57 -11.54
N ASP A 192 -30.53 -27.20 -10.68
CA ASP A 192 -30.49 -27.52 -9.26
C ASP A 192 -30.61 -29.05 -9.12
N LEU A 193 -29.52 -29.69 -8.69
CA LEU A 193 -29.45 -31.10 -8.32
C LEU A 193 -30.03 -31.32 -6.94
#